data_393296db2873cb2b3e579f61412bee53
#
_entry.id   393296db2873cb2b3e579f61412bee53
#
_cell.length_a   1.000
_cell.length_b   1.000
_cell.length_c   1.000
_cell.angle_alpha   90.00
_cell.angle_beta   90.00
_cell.angle_gamma   90.00
#
_symmetry.space_group_name_H-M   'P 1'
#
loop_
_entity.id
_entity.type
_entity.pdbx_description
1 polymer ?
#
loop_
_entity_poly.entity_id
_entity_poly.type
_entity_poly.pdbx_seq_one_letter_code
_entity_poly.pdbx_strand_id
1 'polypeptide(L)'
;LISVYVIFLIGLFKTLRFVLDQVSEYMVKVVRDIDAGASVRDAAKKLDSLGIGSLLVKKDGDYVGMVSETEITRQSVAKNLDPNNTKISDILNLDIDYIDQEETMSRAIAIMREKRLRYLIVRDGKTVAGILLVKDLLAYYEKWFQLIL
;
A
#
# COMPACT_ATOMS: atom_id res chain seq x y z
N LEU A 1 39.60 -11.68 -20.13
CA LEU A 1 39.29 -10.24 -20.43
C LEU A 1 37.81 -10.03 -20.81
N ILE A 2 37.24 -10.87 -21.65
CA ILE A 2 35.81 -10.83 -22.02
C ILE A 2 34.90 -11.04 -20.78
N SER A 3 35.32 -11.87 -19.85
CA SER A 3 34.60 -12.23 -18.64
C SER A 3 34.31 -11.05 -17.71
N VAL A 4 35.27 -10.16 -17.48
CA VAL A 4 35.13 -9.01 -16.55
C VAL A 4 34.19 -7.94 -17.11
N TYR A 5 34.29 -7.64 -18.40
CA TYR A 5 33.38 -6.70 -19.06
C TYR A 5 31.95 -7.24 -19.12
N VAL A 6 31.77 -8.52 -19.37
CA VAL A 6 30.45 -9.15 -19.39
C VAL A 6 29.82 -9.15 -18.00
N ILE A 7 30.59 -9.45 -16.94
CA ILE A 7 30.11 -9.40 -15.56
C ILE A 7 29.73 -7.96 -15.17
N PHE A 8 30.56 -6.97 -15.55
CA PHE A 8 30.28 -5.56 -15.30
C PHE A 8 29.02 -5.09 -16.04
N LEU A 9 28.86 -5.44 -17.31
CA LEU A 9 27.66 -5.13 -18.11
C LEU A 9 26.40 -5.80 -17.54
N ILE A 10 26.48 -7.07 -17.13
CA ILE A 10 25.37 -7.78 -16.50
C ILE A 10 25.00 -7.11 -15.17
N GLY A 11 25.98 -6.74 -14.35
CA GLY A 11 25.74 -6.01 -13.10
C GLY A 11 25.09 -4.65 -13.33
N LEU A 12 25.60 -3.88 -14.28
CA LEU A 12 25.02 -2.58 -14.66
C LEU A 12 23.58 -2.73 -15.19
N PHE A 13 23.34 -3.73 -16.04
CA PHE A 13 22.01 -3.98 -16.59
C PHE A 13 21.00 -4.42 -15.53
N LYS A 14 21.42 -5.26 -14.58
CA LYS A 14 20.61 -5.68 -13.44
C LYS A 14 20.28 -4.49 -12.53
N THR A 15 21.25 -3.64 -12.22
CA THR A 15 21.06 -2.42 -11.42
C THR A 15 20.12 -1.43 -12.11
N LEU A 16 20.30 -1.22 -13.42
CA LEU A 16 19.43 -0.35 -14.20
C LEU A 16 18.00 -0.85 -14.23
N ARG A 17 17.81 -2.15 -14.42
CA ARG A 17 16.47 -2.77 -14.40
C ARG A 17 15.79 -2.59 -13.04
N PHE A 18 16.52 -2.76 -11.93
CA PHE A 18 15.98 -2.53 -10.60
C PHE A 18 15.49 -1.09 -10.39
N VAL A 19 16.24 -0.09 -10.86
CA VAL A 19 15.85 1.32 -10.78
C VAL A 19 14.57 1.61 -11.56
N LEU A 20 14.29 0.82 -12.60
CA LEU A 20 13.12 0.96 -13.49
C LEU A 20 11.93 0.06 -13.11
N ASP A 21 12.04 -0.78 -12.07
CA ASP A 21 10.93 -1.61 -11.61
C ASP A 21 9.72 -0.74 -11.26
N GLN A 22 8.57 -1.09 -11.83
CA GLN A 22 7.33 -0.32 -11.70
C GLN A 22 6.50 -0.75 -10.49
N VAL A 23 5.73 0.17 -9.96
CA VAL A 23 4.78 -0.06 -8.85
C VAL A 23 3.81 -1.19 -9.17
N SER A 24 3.33 -1.28 -10.42
CA SER A 24 2.41 -2.33 -10.89
C SER A 24 2.92 -3.76 -10.68
N GLU A 25 4.24 -3.95 -10.59
CA GLU A 25 4.85 -5.27 -10.37
C GLU A 25 4.77 -5.74 -8.91
N TYR A 26 4.60 -4.82 -7.96
CA TYR A 26 4.66 -5.07 -6.51
C TYR A 26 3.37 -4.76 -5.77
N MET A 27 2.47 -3.97 -6.36
CA MET A 27 1.21 -3.60 -5.73
C MET A 27 0.27 -4.79 -5.52
N VAL A 28 -0.57 -4.71 -4.51
CA VAL A 28 -1.71 -5.60 -4.32
C VAL A 28 -2.82 -5.16 -5.27
N LYS A 29 -3.17 -6.02 -6.25
CA LYS A 29 -4.17 -5.71 -7.29
C LYS A 29 -5.61 -5.90 -6.83
N VAL A 30 -5.84 -6.75 -5.83
CA VAL A 30 -7.18 -6.99 -5.28
C VAL A 30 -7.44 -6.01 -4.16
N VAL A 31 -8.07 -4.89 -4.49
CA VAL A 31 -8.46 -3.87 -3.51
C VAL A 31 -9.62 -4.40 -2.65
N ARG A 32 -9.47 -4.30 -1.34
CA ARG A 32 -10.50 -4.62 -0.36
C ARG A 32 -11.00 -3.32 0.25
N ASP A 33 -12.30 -3.15 0.28
CA ASP A 33 -12.94 -1.93 0.77
C ASP A 33 -14.04 -2.20 1.79
N ILE A 34 -14.53 -1.14 2.40
CA ILE A 34 -15.68 -1.13 3.29
C ILE A 34 -16.43 0.19 3.11
N ASP A 35 -17.75 0.16 3.29
CA ASP A 35 -18.59 1.36 3.26
C ASP A 35 -18.30 2.27 4.47
N ALA A 36 -18.28 3.58 4.26
CA ALA A 36 -18.04 4.58 5.31
C ALA A 36 -19.11 4.55 6.42
N GLY A 37 -20.31 4.09 6.11
CA GLY A 37 -21.41 3.93 7.06
C GLY A 37 -21.39 2.63 7.86
N ALA A 38 -20.50 1.68 7.51
CA ALA A 38 -20.36 0.45 8.28
C ALA A 38 -19.80 0.73 9.69
N SER A 39 -20.02 -0.21 10.61
CA SER A 39 -19.52 -0.09 11.97
C SER A 39 -18.02 -0.43 12.07
N VAL A 40 -17.37 0.07 13.11
CA VAL A 40 -15.99 -0.33 13.46
C VAL A 40 -15.90 -1.84 13.67
N ARG A 41 -16.95 -2.44 14.26
CA ARG A 41 -17.02 -3.90 14.44
C ARG A 41 -17.05 -4.65 13.11
N ASP A 42 -17.79 -4.15 12.11
CA ASP A 42 -17.83 -4.78 10.79
C ASP A 42 -16.48 -4.71 10.10
N ALA A 43 -15.75 -3.59 10.24
CA ALA A 43 -14.40 -3.46 9.75
C ALA A 43 -13.46 -4.46 10.42
N ALA A 44 -13.48 -4.55 11.74
CA ALA A 44 -12.65 -5.50 12.50
C ALA A 44 -12.91 -6.95 12.07
N LYS A 45 -14.18 -7.35 11.93
CA LYS A 45 -14.55 -8.68 11.43
C LYS A 45 -14.03 -8.93 10.00
N LYS A 46 -14.13 -7.92 9.13
CA LYS A 46 -13.67 -8.05 7.75
C LYS A 46 -12.15 -8.17 7.65
N LEU A 47 -11.41 -7.39 8.44
CA LEU A 47 -9.95 -7.49 8.56
C LEU A 47 -9.53 -8.89 9.04
N ASP A 48 -10.16 -9.39 10.10
CA ASP A 48 -9.90 -10.71 10.66
C ASP A 48 -10.19 -11.82 9.66
N SER A 49 -11.37 -11.82 9.05
CA SER A 49 -11.79 -12.85 8.09
C SER A 49 -10.94 -12.92 6.82
N LEU A 50 -10.36 -11.79 6.41
CA LEU A 50 -9.51 -11.68 5.23
C LEU A 50 -8.01 -11.83 5.57
N GLY A 51 -7.64 -11.79 6.85
CA GLY A 51 -6.24 -11.81 7.29
C GLY A 51 -5.43 -10.61 6.80
N ILE A 52 -6.06 -9.42 6.73
CA ILE A 52 -5.44 -8.18 6.24
C ILE A 52 -5.50 -7.09 7.31
N GLY A 53 -4.58 -6.11 7.24
CA GLY A 53 -4.46 -5.03 8.22
C GLY A 53 -5.17 -3.72 7.87
N SER A 54 -5.73 -3.60 6.66
CA SER A 54 -6.34 -2.34 6.20
C SER A 54 -7.39 -2.54 5.12
N LEU A 55 -8.34 -1.61 5.04
CA LEU A 55 -9.41 -1.54 4.04
C LEU A 55 -9.48 -0.11 3.51
N LEU A 56 -9.68 0.04 2.19
CA LEU A 56 -10.09 1.32 1.63
C LEU A 56 -11.53 1.62 2.05
N VAL A 57 -11.79 2.88 2.34
CA VAL A 57 -13.15 3.31 2.74
C VAL A 57 -13.84 3.95 1.55
N LYS A 58 -15.01 3.42 1.22
CA LYS A 58 -15.82 3.86 0.09
C LYS A 58 -17.04 4.63 0.59
N LYS A 59 -17.32 5.76 -0.06
CA LYS A 59 -18.53 6.56 0.16
C LYS A 59 -19.04 7.05 -1.18
N ASP A 60 -20.32 6.84 -1.46
CA ASP A 60 -20.99 7.29 -2.69
C ASP A 60 -20.25 6.89 -3.98
N GLY A 61 -19.59 5.73 -3.98
CA GLY A 61 -18.84 5.20 -5.12
C GLY A 61 -17.36 5.58 -5.16
N ASP A 62 -16.92 6.56 -4.38
CA ASP A 62 -15.52 7.04 -4.34
C ASP A 62 -14.77 6.53 -3.11
N TYR A 63 -13.47 6.34 -3.26
CA TYR A 63 -12.59 6.09 -2.13
C TYR A 63 -12.26 7.40 -1.42
N VAL A 64 -12.62 7.48 -0.13
CA VAL A 64 -12.50 8.70 0.67
C VAL A 64 -11.44 8.62 1.75
N GLY A 65 -10.89 7.45 2.00
CA GLY A 65 -9.88 7.25 3.03
C GLY A 65 -9.54 5.78 3.22
N MET A 66 -8.91 5.50 4.35
CA MET A 66 -8.54 4.15 4.76
C MET A 66 -8.85 3.93 6.24
N VAL A 67 -9.22 2.72 6.59
CA VAL A 67 -9.28 2.24 7.98
C VAL A 67 -8.37 1.04 8.13
N SER A 68 -7.57 1.03 9.18
CA SER A 68 -6.67 -0.06 9.53
C SER A 68 -6.80 -0.46 11.00
N GLU A 69 -6.12 -1.53 11.38
CA GLU A 69 -5.97 -1.92 12.79
C GLU A 69 -5.48 -0.75 13.66
N THR A 70 -4.66 0.15 13.09
CA THR A 70 -4.16 1.35 13.79
C THR A 70 -5.29 2.33 14.08
N GLU A 71 -6.16 2.64 13.12
CA GLU A 71 -7.31 3.53 13.32
C GLU A 71 -8.30 2.93 14.32
N ILE A 72 -8.60 1.64 14.19
CA ILE A 72 -9.48 0.93 15.13
C ILE A 72 -8.92 1.04 16.55
N THR A 73 -7.64 0.76 16.74
CA THR A 73 -7.01 0.81 18.06
C THR A 73 -6.97 2.23 18.63
N ARG A 74 -6.49 3.19 17.85
CA ARG A 74 -6.21 4.56 18.34
C ARG A 74 -7.44 5.46 18.36
N GLN A 75 -8.34 5.31 17.39
CA GLN A 75 -9.48 6.20 17.23
C GLN A 75 -10.78 5.63 17.81
N SER A 76 -10.85 4.33 18.08
CA SER A 76 -12.01 3.69 18.68
C SER A 76 -11.70 3.13 20.07
N VAL A 77 -10.84 2.10 20.17
CA VAL A 77 -10.58 1.40 21.44
C VAL A 77 -9.94 2.34 22.47
N ALA A 78 -8.88 3.07 22.10
CA ALA A 78 -8.20 4.01 23.03
C ALA A 78 -9.09 5.17 23.48
N LYS A 79 -10.14 5.50 22.73
CA LYS A 79 -11.11 6.54 23.06
C LYS A 79 -12.37 6.00 23.72
N ASN A 80 -12.41 4.72 24.03
CA ASN A 80 -13.55 4.05 24.67
C ASN A 80 -14.86 4.21 23.87
N LEU A 81 -14.78 4.24 22.53
CA LEU A 81 -15.97 4.26 21.67
C LEU A 81 -16.55 2.87 21.52
N ASP A 82 -17.89 2.79 21.46
CA ASP A 82 -18.57 1.53 21.18
C ASP A 82 -18.41 1.11 19.71
N PRO A 83 -17.71 0.01 19.42
CA PRO A 83 -17.45 -0.41 18.05
C PRO A 83 -18.71 -0.81 17.26
N ASN A 84 -19.81 -1.13 17.92
CA ASN A 84 -21.07 -1.45 17.25
C ASN A 84 -21.81 -0.19 16.75
N ASN A 85 -21.66 0.92 17.46
CA ASN A 85 -22.37 2.18 17.19
C ASN A 85 -21.48 3.26 16.56
N THR A 86 -20.17 3.06 16.53
CA THR A 86 -19.22 3.97 15.87
C THR A 86 -19.10 3.62 14.40
N LYS A 87 -19.28 4.60 13.51
CA LYS A 87 -19.13 4.42 12.07
C LYS A 87 -17.67 4.55 11.64
N ILE A 88 -17.33 3.90 10.53
CA ILE A 88 -16.00 4.03 9.92
C ILE A 88 -15.70 5.46 9.53
N SER A 89 -16.70 6.22 9.06
CA SER A 89 -16.58 7.66 8.76
C SER A 89 -16.05 8.49 9.93
N ASP A 90 -16.23 8.04 11.16
CA ASP A 90 -15.85 8.78 12.37
C ASP A 90 -14.38 8.55 12.77
N ILE A 91 -13.75 7.50 12.24
CA ILE A 91 -12.39 7.08 12.63
C ILE A 91 -11.41 6.93 11.48
N LEU A 92 -11.86 6.98 10.22
CA LEU A 92 -11.01 6.73 9.05
C LEU A 92 -9.87 7.75 8.95
N ASN A 93 -8.77 7.32 8.35
CA ASN A 93 -7.70 8.20 7.94
C ASN A 93 -8.03 8.81 6.57
N LEU A 94 -8.09 10.13 6.50
CA LEU A 94 -8.35 10.90 5.28
C LEU A 94 -7.08 11.21 4.48
N ASP A 95 -5.90 11.04 5.08
CA ASP A 95 -4.62 11.29 4.42
C ASP A 95 -4.29 10.15 3.46
N ILE A 96 -4.84 10.23 2.27
CA ILE A 96 -4.59 9.28 1.19
C ILE A 96 -3.76 9.95 0.09
N ASP A 97 -2.71 9.26 -0.31
CA ASP A 97 -1.88 9.67 -1.45
C ASP A 97 -1.96 8.64 -2.56
N TYR A 98 -1.74 9.12 -3.76
CA TYR A 98 -1.84 8.34 -4.98
C TYR A 98 -0.51 8.28 -5.73
N ILE A 99 -0.31 7.19 -6.46
CA ILE A 99 0.79 7.03 -7.39
C ILE A 99 0.28 6.32 -8.64
N ASP A 100 0.84 6.66 -9.80
CA ASP A 100 0.54 5.94 -11.04
C ASP A 100 1.20 4.56 -11.04
N GLN A 101 0.54 3.57 -11.61
CA GLN A 101 1.04 2.18 -11.65
C GLN A 101 2.33 2.03 -12.46
N GLU A 102 2.59 2.93 -13.41
CA GLU A 102 3.78 2.93 -14.25
C GLU A 102 4.97 3.67 -13.59
N GLU A 103 4.73 4.37 -12.49
CA GLU A 103 5.80 4.99 -11.71
C GLU A 103 6.75 3.95 -11.12
N THR A 104 7.98 4.38 -10.87
CA THR A 104 9.02 3.49 -10.32
C THR A 104 8.83 3.22 -8.83
N MET A 105 9.26 2.04 -8.39
CA MET A 105 9.32 1.72 -6.97
C MET A 105 10.18 2.70 -6.18
N SER A 106 11.26 3.19 -6.77
CA SER A 106 12.12 4.23 -6.14
C SER A 106 11.33 5.51 -5.85
N ARG A 107 10.44 5.93 -6.76
CA ARG A 107 9.57 7.10 -6.56
C ARG A 107 8.54 6.84 -5.47
N ALA A 108 7.92 5.66 -5.47
CA ALA A 108 6.97 5.26 -4.44
C ALA A 108 7.60 5.28 -3.04
N ILE A 109 8.80 4.68 -2.91
CA ILE A 109 9.55 4.65 -1.66
C ILE A 109 9.89 6.06 -1.17
N ALA A 110 10.30 6.95 -2.07
CA ALA A 110 10.60 8.34 -1.73
C ALA A 110 9.37 9.06 -1.16
N ILE A 111 8.21 8.94 -1.81
CA ILE A 111 6.94 9.53 -1.35
C ILE A 111 6.55 8.97 0.03
N MET A 112 6.57 7.64 0.18
CA MET A 112 6.20 7.00 1.43
C MET A 112 7.12 7.45 2.58
N ARG A 113 8.41 7.59 2.34
CA ARG A 113 9.38 8.06 3.32
C ARG A 113 9.19 9.55 3.67
N GLU A 114 9.10 10.42 2.67
CA GLU A 114 8.93 11.87 2.87
C GLU A 114 7.66 12.20 3.65
N LYS A 115 6.56 11.58 3.26
CA LYS A 115 5.25 11.83 3.85
C LYS A 115 4.92 10.91 5.04
N ARG A 116 5.83 9.99 5.38
CA ARG A 116 5.65 8.98 6.45
C ARG A 116 4.39 8.12 6.25
N LEU A 117 4.12 7.77 5.01
CA LEU A 117 2.97 6.95 4.64
C LEU A 117 3.28 5.45 4.78
N ARG A 118 2.26 4.68 5.13
CA ARG A 118 2.32 3.21 5.18
C ARG A 118 1.78 2.56 3.92
N TYR A 119 1.12 3.33 3.07
CA TYR A 119 0.49 2.87 1.84
C TYR A 119 0.39 4.00 0.82
N LEU A 120 0.26 3.60 -0.45
CA LEU A 120 -0.12 4.47 -1.56
C LEU A 120 -1.25 3.79 -2.33
N ILE A 121 -2.26 4.56 -2.70
CA ILE A 121 -3.27 4.09 -3.63
C ILE A 121 -2.70 4.18 -5.04
N VAL A 122 -2.72 3.04 -5.74
CA VAL A 122 -2.18 2.95 -7.11
C VAL A 122 -3.29 3.17 -8.10
N ARG A 123 -3.05 4.07 -9.06
CA ARG A 123 -4.00 4.41 -10.14
C ARG A 123 -3.49 3.93 -11.49
N ASP A 124 -4.46 3.63 -12.34
CA ASP A 124 -4.33 3.57 -13.79
C ASP A 124 -5.24 4.67 -14.36
N GLY A 125 -4.66 5.80 -14.72
CA GLY A 125 -5.42 7.00 -15.05
C GLY A 125 -6.30 7.46 -13.89
N LYS A 126 -7.62 7.40 -14.07
CA LYS A 126 -8.61 7.78 -13.03
C LYS A 126 -9.09 6.61 -12.18
N THR A 127 -8.75 5.38 -12.55
CA THR A 127 -9.21 4.16 -11.89
C THR A 127 -8.22 3.72 -10.83
N VAL A 128 -8.70 3.25 -9.68
CA VAL A 128 -7.85 2.60 -8.68
C VAL A 128 -7.48 1.21 -9.18
N ALA A 129 -6.20 1.00 -9.41
CA ALA A 129 -5.64 -0.26 -9.92
C ALA A 129 -5.16 -1.20 -8.79
N GLY A 130 -4.82 -0.64 -7.63
CA GLY A 130 -4.30 -1.42 -6.52
C GLY A 130 -3.91 -0.55 -5.33
N ILE A 131 -3.19 -1.16 -4.41
CA ILE A 131 -2.60 -0.52 -3.24
C ILE A 131 -1.18 -1.02 -3.06
N LEU A 132 -0.26 -0.12 -2.75
CA LEU A 132 1.12 -0.44 -2.38
C LEU A 132 1.29 -0.21 -0.89
N LEU A 133 1.66 -1.25 -0.17
CA LEU A 133 1.87 -1.21 1.28
C LEU A 133 3.37 -1.25 1.60
N VAL A 134 3.77 -0.74 2.75
CA VAL A 134 5.17 -0.83 3.23
C VAL A 134 5.68 -2.27 3.21
N LYS A 135 4.86 -3.25 3.55
CA LYS A 135 5.24 -4.67 3.51
C LYS A 135 5.61 -5.17 2.11
N ASP A 136 5.05 -4.57 1.05
CA ASP A 136 5.32 -4.97 -0.33
C ASP A 136 6.72 -4.53 -0.77
N LEU A 137 7.31 -3.54 -0.07
CA LEU A 137 8.69 -3.13 -0.28
C LEU A 137 9.69 -4.23 0.10
N LEU A 138 9.31 -5.15 0.99
CA LEU A 138 10.16 -6.29 1.35
C LEU A 138 10.41 -7.17 0.12
N ALA A 139 9.39 -7.50 -0.66
CA ALA A 139 9.53 -8.29 -1.88
C ALA A 139 10.44 -7.59 -2.92
N TYR A 140 10.29 -6.26 -3.03
CA TYR A 140 11.14 -5.45 -3.90
C TYR A 140 12.62 -5.50 -3.47
N TYR A 141 12.91 -5.29 -2.18
CA TYR A 141 14.28 -5.34 -1.66
C TYR A 141 14.85 -6.76 -1.68
N GLU A 142 14.06 -7.79 -1.37
CA GLU A 142 14.48 -9.18 -1.43
C GLU A 142 14.94 -9.56 -2.85
N LYS A 143 14.18 -9.20 -3.87
CA LYS A 143 14.56 -9.37 -5.27
C LYS A 143 15.91 -8.69 -5.56
N TRP A 144 16.10 -7.49 -5.03
CA TRP A 144 17.36 -6.76 -5.24
C TRP A 144 18.57 -7.43 -4.57
N PHE A 145 18.41 -7.90 -3.32
CA PHE A 145 19.47 -8.63 -2.62
C PHE A 145 19.87 -9.92 -3.36
N GLN A 146 18.91 -10.66 -3.91
CA GLN A 146 19.18 -11.85 -4.71
C GLN A 146 19.96 -11.55 -6.00
N LEU A 147 19.88 -10.31 -6.52
CA LEU A 147 20.62 -9.91 -7.71
C LEU A 147 22.08 -9.51 -7.42
N ILE A 148 22.39 -9.15 -6.16
CA ILE A 148 23.74 -8.75 -5.73
C ILE A 148 24.56 -9.95 -5.29
N LEU A 149 23.94 -10.95 -4.69
CA LEU A 149 24.57 -12.20 -4.23
C LEU A 149 24.72 -13.19 -5.37
#